data_62bed4f139d1272f1c4f9db977eb9e6c
#
_entry.id   62bed4f139d1272f1c4f9db977eb9e6c
#
_cell.length_a   1.000
_cell.length_b   1.000
_cell.length_c   1.000
_cell.angle_alpha   90.00
_cell.angle_beta   90.00
_cell.angle_gamma   90.00
#
_symmetry.space_group_name_H-M   'P 1'
#
loop_
_entity.id
_entity.type
_entity.pdbx_description
1 polymer ?
#
loop_
_entity_poly.entity_id
_entity_poly.type
_entity_poly.pdbx_seq_one_letter_code
_entity_poly.pdbx_strand_id
1 'polypeptide(L)'
;MVDAVHLNESPRKLHVAAAQIGPIYENEPREEVVERLIDLMEEAARRKAQLVCYPECALSTFFPRMLLTEEELLKYFERSMPSPTTQPLFDRAKDLGIGFHLGYAELSEDGRYNTSILVDAEGGIIGKYLKAHIPGTAEPVPGQRFQHLERRYFKEGDTGFKVWDAFGARIGMAICNDRRWPETWRCMGIQGVELVIVGWNTPLTHYRKAKSYSRLAEFHNKLSLQAGCYQNGTWAVGVAHCGEEEPGYVLMGQSMIVSPLGEVVAMSYANEDDLVDAVIDLDLCREIKEGVFNFELYRRPELYKLIVQ
;
A
#
# COMPACT_ATOMS: atom_id res chain seq x y z
N MET A 1 -20.64 23.87 -28.77
CA MET A 1 -19.68 24.84 -28.18
C MET A 1 -19.18 24.19 -26.93
N VAL A 2 -17.96 23.70 -26.96
CA VAL A 2 -17.28 23.15 -25.76
C VAL A 2 -16.68 24.37 -25.06
N ASP A 3 -17.14 24.62 -23.85
CA ASP A 3 -16.71 25.79 -23.08
C ASP A 3 -15.20 25.71 -22.80
N ALA A 4 -14.47 26.66 -23.34
CA ALA A 4 -13.03 26.87 -23.11
C ALA A 4 -12.79 27.62 -21.80
N VAL A 5 -13.23 27.06 -20.64
CA VAL A 5 -13.25 27.78 -19.36
C VAL A 5 -12.15 27.34 -18.36
N HIS A 6 -11.30 26.34 -18.67
CA HIS A 6 -10.34 25.83 -17.68
C HIS A 6 -8.86 26.01 -18.02
N LEU A 7 -8.49 26.98 -18.86
CA LEU A 7 -7.08 27.18 -19.29
C LEU A 7 -6.22 28.05 -18.36
N ASN A 8 -6.66 28.40 -17.14
CA ASN A 8 -5.91 29.33 -16.27
C ASN A 8 -5.67 28.83 -14.82
N GLU A 9 -5.99 27.61 -14.48
CA GLU A 9 -5.60 27.08 -13.17
C GLU A 9 -4.26 26.35 -13.29
N SER A 10 -3.32 26.64 -12.38
CA SER A 10 -2.08 25.89 -12.30
C SER A 10 -2.41 24.41 -12.03
N PRO A 11 -1.80 23.45 -12.74
CA PRO A 11 -2.10 22.04 -12.57
C PRO A 11 -1.91 21.62 -11.12
N ARG A 12 -2.87 20.85 -10.58
CA ARG A 12 -2.81 20.31 -9.22
C ARG A 12 -1.75 19.24 -9.14
N LYS A 13 -0.63 19.56 -8.54
CA LYS A 13 0.53 18.65 -8.42
C LYS A 13 0.73 18.21 -7.00
N LEU A 14 1.05 16.94 -6.82
CA LEU A 14 1.43 16.35 -5.55
C LEU A 14 2.77 15.60 -5.72
N HIS A 15 3.75 15.89 -4.87
CA HIS A 15 5.02 15.16 -4.85
C HIS A 15 4.91 14.01 -3.86
N VAL A 16 4.95 12.78 -4.36
CA VAL A 16 4.80 11.54 -3.59
C VAL A 16 6.07 10.70 -3.64
N ALA A 17 6.34 9.97 -2.58
CA ALA A 17 7.46 9.05 -2.50
C ALA A 17 7.02 7.66 -2.03
N ALA A 18 7.56 6.60 -2.62
CA ALA A 18 7.45 5.23 -2.18
C ALA A 18 8.77 4.82 -1.49
N ALA A 19 8.74 4.63 -0.19
CA ALA A 19 9.86 4.22 0.64
C ALA A 19 9.89 2.69 0.71
N GLN A 20 10.63 2.06 -0.19
CA GLN A 20 10.88 0.63 -0.17
C GLN A 20 11.72 0.28 1.05
N ILE A 21 11.33 -0.77 1.78
CA ILE A 21 12.08 -1.24 2.95
C ILE A 21 12.83 -2.52 2.60
N GLY A 22 14.13 -2.53 2.86
CA GLY A 22 14.99 -3.70 2.78
C GLY A 22 14.64 -4.77 3.79
N PRO A 23 15.41 -5.86 3.85
CA PRO A 23 15.12 -6.94 4.78
C PRO A 23 14.98 -6.44 6.22
N ILE A 24 13.94 -6.91 6.91
CA ILE A 24 13.80 -6.77 8.36
C ILE A 24 13.96 -8.17 8.94
N TYR A 25 14.95 -8.35 9.80
CA TYR A 25 15.23 -9.65 10.40
C TYR A 25 14.35 -9.90 11.63
N GLU A 26 14.09 -11.17 11.94
CA GLU A 26 13.19 -11.58 13.03
C GLU A 26 13.53 -10.94 14.39
N ASN A 27 14.83 -10.77 14.66
CA ASN A 27 15.33 -10.23 15.94
C ASN A 27 15.74 -8.76 15.84
N GLU A 28 15.43 -8.07 14.75
CA GLU A 28 15.70 -6.63 14.58
C GLU A 28 14.79 -5.84 15.52
N PRO A 29 15.36 -4.99 16.41
CA PRO A 29 14.57 -4.15 17.30
C PRO A 29 13.64 -3.22 16.49
N ARG A 30 12.39 -3.09 16.94
CA ARG A 30 11.42 -2.22 16.25
C ARG A 30 11.87 -0.75 16.23
N GLU A 31 12.58 -0.32 17.24
CA GLU A 31 13.16 1.02 17.32
C GLU A 31 14.14 1.28 16.17
N GLU A 32 14.99 0.31 15.82
CA GLU A 32 15.93 0.42 14.69
C GLU A 32 15.17 0.45 13.35
N VAL A 33 14.08 -0.32 13.23
CA VAL A 33 13.21 -0.26 12.05
C VAL A 33 12.57 1.13 11.93
N VAL A 34 12.07 1.71 13.01
CA VAL A 34 11.49 3.06 13.02
C VAL A 34 12.54 4.11 12.64
N GLU A 35 13.78 3.99 13.07
CA GLU A 35 14.88 4.87 12.65
C GLU A 35 15.09 4.80 11.13
N ARG A 36 15.09 3.61 10.53
CA ARG A 36 15.17 3.44 9.07
C ARG A 36 14.00 4.12 8.33
N LEU A 37 12.77 4.03 8.88
CA LEU A 37 11.61 4.74 8.32
C LEU A 37 11.80 6.26 8.39
N ILE A 38 12.36 6.77 9.50
CA ILE A 38 12.66 8.19 9.68
C ILE A 38 13.72 8.65 8.66
N ASP A 39 14.79 7.89 8.46
CA ASP A 39 15.84 8.22 7.48
C ASP A 39 15.27 8.35 6.06
N LEU A 40 14.37 7.44 5.66
CA LEU A 40 13.68 7.50 4.37
C LEU A 40 12.71 8.68 4.28
N MET A 41 12.04 9.05 5.39
CA MET A 41 11.20 10.24 5.45
C MET A 41 12.02 11.52 5.29
N GLU A 42 13.17 11.60 5.93
CA GLU A 42 14.10 12.73 5.80
C GLU A 42 14.61 12.87 4.37
N GLU A 43 14.92 11.75 3.71
CA GLU A 43 15.29 11.75 2.30
C GLU A 43 14.14 12.25 1.42
N ALA A 44 12.91 11.77 1.66
CA ALA A 44 11.71 12.21 0.96
C ALA A 44 11.49 13.72 1.13
N ALA A 45 11.64 14.23 2.36
CA ALA A 45 11.53 15.66 2.66
C ALA A 45 12.62 16.49 1.96
N ARG A 46 13.87 15.99 1.91
CA ARG A 46 14.96 16.64 1.15
C ARG A 46 14.65 16.73 -0.36
N ARG A 47 13.97 15.72 -0.91
CA ARG A 47 13.47 15.73 -2.29
C ARG A 47 12.18 16.55 -2.46
N LYS A 48 11.65 17.13 -1.38
CA LYS A 48 10.41 17.95 -1.35
C LYS A 48 9.14 17.14 -1.58
N ALA A 49 9.13 15.86 -1.26
CA ALA A 49 7.90 15.07 -1.22
C ALA A 49 6.97 15.60 -0.12
N GLN A 50 5.68 15.61 -0.40
CA GLN A 50 4.62 16.03 0.54
C GLN A 50 4.01 14.82 1.25
N LEU A 51 4.17 13.63 0.66
CA LEU A 51 3.64 12.37 1.18
C LEU A 51 4.66 11.26 0.92
N VAL A 52 5.10 10.56 1.98
CA VAL A 52 5.92 9.34 1.90
C VAL A 52 5.08 8.12 2.26
N CYS A 53 5.20 7.05 1.47
CA CYS A 53 4.42 5.83 1.67
C CYS A 53 5.33 4.68 2.09
N TYR A 54 4.94 3.96 3.15
CA TYR A 54 5.61 2.76 3.66
C TYR A 54 4.80 1.50 3.35
N PRO A 55 5.44 0.31 3.29
CA PRO A 55 4.77 -0.92 2.90
C PRO A 55 3.80 -1.47 3.97
N GLU A 56 3.13 -2.57 3.61
CA GLU A 56 2.39 -3.44 4.52
C GLU A 56 3.30 -3.96 5.64
N CYS A 57 2.83 -3.97 6.90
CA CYS A 57 3.59 -4.45 8.06
C CYS A 57 5.01 -3.85 8.17
N ALA A 58 5.16 -2.55 7.90
CA ALA A 58 6.44 -1.85 7.79
C ALA A 58 7.29 -1.85 9.07
N LEU A 59 6.72 -2.24 10.21
CA LEU A 59 7.38 -2.20 11.53
C LEU A 59 8.06 -3.51 11.91
N SER A 60 8.04 -4.53 11.05
CA SER A 60 8.57 -5.85 11.38
C SER A 60 8.83 -6.70 10.15
N THR A 61 9.61 -7.77 10.30
CA THR A 61 9.66 -8.85 9.32
C THR A 61 8.25 -9.35 8.96
N PHE A 62 8.07 -9.91 7.76
CA PHE A 62 6.77 -10.49 7.39
C PHE A 62 6.49 -11.79 8.14
N PHE A 63 6.11 -11.65 9.41
CA PHE A 63 5.89 -12.74 10.36
C PHE A 63 4.82 -13.78 9.95
N PRO A 64 3.82 -13.52 9.07
CA PRO A 64 2.88 -14.56 8.64
C PRO A 64 3.52 -15.75 7.91
N ARG A 65 4.82 -15.67 7.57
CA ARG A 65 5.58 -16.83 7.05
C ARG A 65 5.94 -17.86 8.12
N MET A 66 5.85 -17.50 9.40
CA MET A 66 6.26 -18.31 10.54
C MET A 66 5.05 -18.91 11.26
N LEU A 67 5.23 -20.09 11.86
CA LEU A 67 4.26 -20.63 12.80
C LEU A 67 4.65 -20.21 14.21
N LEU A 68 3.93 -19.25 14.75
CA LEU A 68 4.21 -18.59 16.03
C LEU A 68 3.23 -19.05 17.11
N THR A 69 3.72 -19.12 18.35
CA THR A 69 2.87 -19.16 19.55
C THR A 69 2.16 -17.82 19.73
N GLU A 70 1.15 -17.79 20.60
CA GLU A 70 0.41 -16.54 20.87
C GLU A 70 1.33 -15.46 21.47
N GLU A 71 2.25 -15.84 22.37
CA GLU A 71 3.21 -14.91 22.99
C GLU A 71 4.17 -14.31 21.95
N GLU A 72 4.72 -15.14 21.07
CA GLU A 72 5.60 -14.69 19.98
C GLU A 72 4.86 -13.77 19.00
N LEU A 73 3.62 -14.15 18.65
CA LEU A 73 2.80 -13.40 17.73
C LEU A 73 2.49 -11.98 18.21
N LEU A 74 2.16 -11.83 19.49
CA LEU A 74 1.80 -10.53 20.08
C LEU A 74 2.93 -9.48 20.03
N LYS A 75 4.17 -9.89 19.87
CA LYS A 75 5.32 -9.00 19.72
C LYS A 75 5.28 -8.18 18.44
N TYR A 76 4.56 -8.65 17.42
CA TYR A 76 4.45 -7.98 16.12
C TYR A 76 3.33 -6.95 16.02
N PHE A 77 2.44 -6.90 17.02
CA PHE A 77 1.25 -6.07 16.99
C PHE A 77 1.37 -4.77 17.79
N GLU A 78 0.85 -3.69 17.24
CA GLU A 78 0.66 -2.42 17.94
C GLU A 78 -0.73 -2.37 18.59
N ARG A 79 -0.80 -1.92 19.84
CA ARG A 79 -2.05 -1.74 20.60
C ARG A 79 -2.62 -0.32 20.49
N SER A 80 -1.76 0.61 20.12
CA SER A 80 -2.12 2.01 19.84
C SER A 80 -1.26 2.54 18.69
N MET A 81 -1.75 3.53 17.99
CA MET A 81 -0.99 4.22 16.97
C MET A 81 -1.25 5.74 17.12
N PRO A 82 -0.20 6.54 17.39
CA PRO A 82 1.16 6.09 17.68
C PRO A 82 1.26 5.29 18.98
N SER A 83 2.26 4.40 19.03
CA SER A 83 2.75 3.76 20.24
C SER A 83 4.01 4.50 20.72
N PRO A 84 4.53 4.24 21.94
CA PRO A 84 5.80 4.83 22.39
C PRO A 84 6.95 4.61 21.41
N THR A 85 7.03 3.45 20.76
CA THR A 85 8.06 3.11 19.77
C THR A 85 7.87 3.87 18.46
N THR A 86 6.63 4.08 18.01
CA THR A 86 6.34 4.75 16.73
C THR A 86 6.16 6.26 16.86
N GLN A 87 6.01 6.80 18.07
CA GLN A 87 5.86 8.24 18.31
C GLN A 87 6.96 9.08 17.64
N PRO A 88 8.26 8.67 17.66
CA PRO A 88 9.31 9.43 16.98
C PRO A 88 9.07 9.64 15.48
N LEU A 89 8.45 8.65 14.79
CA LEU A 89 8.10 8.80 13.37
C LEU A 89 7.04 9.91 13.16
N PHE A 90 6.04 9.97 14.03
CA PHE A 90 5.00 11.01 13.98
C PHE A 90 5.55 12.40 14.29
N ASP A 91 6.40 12.48 15.32
CA ASP A 91 7.06 13.74 15.70
C ASP A 91 7.94 14.25 14.57
N ARG A 92 8.70 13.34 13.94
CA ARG A 92 9.57 13.72 12.81
C ARG A 92 8.79 14.15 11.58
N ALA A 93 7.67 13.49 11.26
CA ALA A 93 6.77 13.89 10.19
C ALA A 93 6.26 15.32 10.37
N LYS A 94 5.83 15.64 11.58
CA LYS A 94 5.40 16.97 11.96
C LYS A 94 6.52 18.02 11.86
N ASP A 95 7.71 17.70 12.34
CA ASP A 95 8.88 18.60 12.27
C ASP A 95 9.28 18.93 10.82
N LEU A 96 9.14 17.94 9.93
CA LEU A 96 9.46 18.08 8.51
C LEU A 96 8.30 18.67 7.69
N GLY A 97 7.08 18.71 8.24
CA GLY A 97 5.88 19.14 7.52
C GLY A 97 5.52 18.17 6.37
N ILE A 98 5.76 16.86 6.54
CA ILE A 98 5.48 15.81 5.55
C ILE A 98 4.45 14.84 6.10
N GLY A 99 3.45 14.46 5.27
CA GLY A 99 2.55 13.39 5.64
C GLY A 99 3.09 12.01 5.29
N PHE A 100 2.49 10.96 5.85
CA PHE A 100 2.91 9.60 5.53
C PHE A 100 1.76 8.58 5.54
N HIS A 101 1.96 7.50 4.80
CA HIS A 101 1.17 6.27 4.87
C HIS A 101 1.99 5.18 5.55
N LEU A 102 1.40 4.43 6.47
CA LEU A 102 2.07 3.35 7.22
C LEU A 102 1.19 2.12 7.30
N GLY A 103 1.74 0.96 6.87
CA GLY A 103 1.15 -0.36 7.11
C GLY A 103 1.70 -1.01 8.38
N TYR A 104 0.84 -1.57 9.23
CA TYR A 104 1.24 -2.24 10.47
C TYR A 104 0.25 -3.32 10.90
N ALA A 105 0.67 -4.19 11.81
CA ALA A 105 -0.20 -5.18 12.46
C ALA A 105 -0.84 -4.55 13.70
N GLU A 106 -2.17 -4.48 13.73
CA GLU A 106 -2.95 -3.85 14.80
C GLU A 106 -3.62 -4.88 15.69
N LEU A 107 -3.45 -4.73 17.00
CA LEU A 107 -4.25 -5.42 18.02
C LEU A 107 -5.28 -4.45 18.59
N SER A 108 -6.53 -4.60 18.19
CA SER A 108 -7.66 -3.87 18.73
C SER A 108 -8.50 -4.73 19.71
N GLU A 109 -9.52 -4.12 20.31
CA GLU A 109 -10.47 -4.85 21.20
C GLU A 109 -11.21 -5.94 20.42
N ASP A 110 -11.51 -5.71 19.14
CA ASP A 110 -12.29 -6.62 18.29
C ASP A 110 -11.46 -7.71 17.62
N GLY A 111 -10.13 -7.61 17.65
CA GLY A 111 -9.26 -8.59 17.01
C GLY A 111 -7.94 -8.04 16.49
N ARG A 112 -7.31 -8.84 15.65
CA ARG A 112 -6.01 -8.54 15.02
C ARG A 112 -6.22 -8.20 13.56
N TYR A 113 -5.69 -7.07 13.12
CA TYR A 113 -5.89 -6.58 11.76
C TYR A 113 -4.55 -6.23 11.07
N ASN A 114 -4.52 -6.46 9.79
CA ASN A 114 -3.51 -5.88 8.92
C ASN A 114 -4.04 -4.51 8.48
N THR A 115 -3.39 -3.45 8.96
CA THR A 115 -3.92 -2.08 8.96
C THR A 115 -3.01 -1.14 8.20
N SER A 116 -3.60 -0.18 7.48
CA SER A 116 -2.92 0.98 6.94
C SER A 116 -3.52 2.27 7.50
N ILE A 117 -2.68 3.25 7.76
CA ILE A 117 -3.09 4.61 8.14
C ILE A 117 -2.53 5.64 7.18
N LEU A 118 -3.26 6.74 7.05
CA LEU A 118 -2.81 7.96 6.39
C LEU A 118 -2.70 9.06 7.45
N VAL A 119 -1.53 9.68 7.52
CA VAL A 119 -1.18 10.70 8.52
C VAL A 119 -0.87 12.01 7.80
N ASP A 120 -1.44 13.11 8.26
CA ASP A 120 -1.18 14.44 7.71
C ASP A 120 0.17 15.02 8.17
N ALA A 121 0.52 16.20 7.66
CA ALA A 121 1.76 16.89 7.98
C ALA A 121 1.80 17.44 9.42
N GLU A 122 0.69 17.48 10.13
CA GLU A 122 0.58 17.86 11.54
C GLU A 122 0.69 16.67 12.48
N GLY A 123 0.80 15.43 11.95
CA GLY A 123 0.88 14.19 12.69
C GLY A 123 -0.49 13.61 13.09
N GLY A 124 -1.56 14.09 12.48
CA GLY A 124 -2.93 13.60 12.70
C GLY A 124 -3.25 12.38 11.81
N ILE A 125 -3.84 11.32 12.37
CA ILE A 125 -4.35 10.19 11.56
C ILE A 125 -5.67 10.61 10.93
N ILE A 126 -5.68 10.77 9.60
CA ILE A 126 -6.82 11.22 8.82
C ILE A 126 -7.54 10.08 8.11
N GLY A 127 -6.92 8.92 7.98
CA GLY A 127 -7.51 7.75 7.36
C GLY A 127 -7.00 6.46 7.97
N LYS A 128 -7.88 5.46 8.06
CA LYS A 128 -7.55 4.10 8.51
C LYS A 128 -8.28 3.08 7.65
N TYR A 129 -7.54 2.10 7.15
CA TYR A 129 -8.04 1.00 6.35
C TYR A 129 -7.59 -0.34 6.93
N LEU A 130 -8.52 -1.28 7.04
CA LEU A 130 -8.28 -2.67 7.45
C LEU A 130 -8.34 -3.57 6.22
N LYS A 131 -7.32 -4.40 6.01
CA LYS A 131 -7.21 -5.30 4.85
C LYS A 131 -8.44 -6.20 4.71
N ALA A 132 -9.14 -6.07 3.60
CA ALA A 132 -10.38 -6.82 3.35
C ALA A 132 -10.10 -8.24 2.81
N HIS A 133 -9.17 -8.38 1.86
CA HIS A 133 -8.90 -9.65 1.20
C HIS A 133 -7.68 -10.35 1.80
N ILE A 134 -7.88 -11.07 2.91
CA ILE A 134 -6.82 -11.80 3.60
C ILE A 134 -6.46 -13.08 2.81
N PRO A 135 -5.24 -13.18 2.26
CA PRO A 135 -4.79 -14.38 1.55
C PRO A 135 -4.26 -15.46 2.50
N GLY A 136 -3.72 -16.54 1.92
CA GLY A 136 -3.04 -17.58 2.69
C GLY A 136 -3.99 -18.59 3.32
N THR A 137 -3.53 -19.22 4.40
CA THR A 137 -4.26 -20.30 5.10
C THR A 137 -4.39 -19.99 6.59
N ALA A 138 -5.41 -20.56 7.23
CA ALA A 138 -5.55 -20.53 8.68
C ALA A 138 -4.72 -21.66 9.34
N GLU A 139 -4.63 -22.81 8.67
CA GLU A 139 -3.86 -23.96 9.16
C GLU A 139 -2.50 -24.05 8.47
N PRO A 140 -1.44 -24.41 9.23
CA PRO A 140 -0.11 -24.63 8.67
C PRO A 140 -0.12 -25.76 7.63
N VAL A 141 0.66 -25.58 6.57
CA VAL A 141 0.84 -26.63 5.55
C VAL A 141 1.99 -27.55 5.99
N PRO A 142 1.74 -28.85 6.24
CA PRO A 142 2.77 -29.78 6.71
C PRO A 142 3.95 -29.87 5.74
N GLY A 143 5.17 -29.87 6.29
CA GLY A 143 6.41 -30.00 5.52
C GLY A 143 6.82 -28.75 4.72
N GLN A 144 6.08 -27.68 4.82
CA GLN A 144 6.41 -26.41 4.19
C GLN A 144 7.20 -25.53 5.17
N ARG A 145 8.43 -25.13 4.78
CA ARG A 145 9.30 -24.29 5.61
C ARG A 145 8.70 -22.89 5.81
N PHE A 146 8.35 -22.22 4.72
CA PHE A 146 7.74 -20.90 4.76
C PHE A 146 6.23 -21.03 4.57
N GLN A 147 5.50 -20.58 5.57
CA GLN A 147 4.04 -20.61 5.58
C GLN A 147 3.47 -19.33 4.93
N HIS A 148 2.16 -19.22 4.88
CA HIS A 148 1.45 -17.99 4.57
C HIS A 148 0.18 -17.98 5.43
N LEU A 149 0.36 -17.62 6.70
CA LEU A 149 -0.65 -17.76 7.76
C LEU A 149 -1.42 -16.47 8.04
N GLU A 150 -1.60 -15.60 7.03
CA GLU A 150 -2.35 -14.36 7.25
C GLU A 150 -3.77 -14.63 7.77
N ARG A 151 -4.48 -15.63 7.22
CA ARG A 151 -5.83 -16.02 7.70
C ARG A 151 -5.86 -16.61 9.11
N ARG A 152 -4.71 -17.02 9.64
CA ARG A 152 -4.57 -17.47 11.03
C ARG A 152 -4.40 -16.29 11.97
N TYR A 153 -3.68 -15.26 11.55
CA TYR A 153 -3.22 -14.17 12.41
C TYR A 153 -4.07 -12.92 12.32
N PHE A 154 -4.72 -12.69 11.18
CA PHE A 154 -5.53 -11.50 10.94
C PHE A 154 -6.99 -11.83 10.68
N LYS A 155 -7.86 -10.98 11.21
CA LYS A 155 -9.29 -10.91 10.89
C LYS A 155 -9.48 -10.10 9.61
N GLU A 156 -10.51 -10.45 8.84
CA GLU A 156 -10.91 -9.67 7.65
C GLU A 156 -11.40 -8.28 8.09
N GLY A 157 -10.91 -7.23 7.39
CA GLY A 157 -11.32 -5.87 7.64
C GLY A 157 -12.71 -5.59 7.07
N ASP A 158 -13.47 -4.73 7.77
CA ASP A 158 -14.86 -4.34 7.43
C ASP A 158 -15.02 -2.84 7.17
N THR A 159 -13.92 -2.08 7.12
CA THR A 159 -13.97 -0.63 6.89
C THR A 159 -14.51 -0.22 5.52
N GLY A 160 -14.54 -1.17 4.58
CA GLY A 160 -14.83 -0.91 3.17
C GLY A 160 -13.70 -0.14 2.46
N PHE A 161 -13.85 0.06 1.15
CA PHE A 161 -12.88 0.78 0.34
C PHE A 161 -13.24 2.27 0.31
N LYS A 162 -12.70 3.03 1.25
CA LYS A 162 -12.96 4.47 1.43
C LYS A 162 -11.94 5.32 0.69
N VAL A 163 -12.30 6.57 0.49
CA VAL A 163 -11.46 7.63 -0.07
C VAL A 163 -11.47 8.81 0.91
N TRP A 164 -10.30 9.41 1.14
CA TRP A 164 -10.09 10.54 2.05
C TRP A 164 -9.58 11.74 1.27
N ASP A 165 -10.05 12.93 1.60
CA ASP A 165 -9.52 14.17 1.06
C ASP A 165 -8.28 14.59 1.88
N ALA A 166 -7.10 14.57 1.24
CA ALA A 166 -5.83 14.88 1.87
C ALA A 166 -4.80 15.37 0.82
N PHE A 167 -3.89 16.24 1.21
CA PHE A 167 -2.81 16.76 0.34
C PHE A 167 -3.32 17.34 -1.00
N GLY A 168 -4.53 17.89 -1.02
CA GLY A 168 -5.17 18.39 -2.23
C GLY A 168 -5.64 17.32 -3.22
N ALA A 169 -5.66 16.04 -2.80
CA ALA A 169 -6.07 14.88 -3.57
C ALA A 169 -7.11 14.03 -2.86
N ARG A 170 -7.81 13.20 -3.61
CA ARG A 170 -8.69 12.13 -3.11
C ARG A 170 -7.92 10.84 -3.05
N ILE A 171 -7.56 10.38 -1.84
CA ILE A 171 -6.62 9.27 -1.61
C ILE A 171 -7.37 8.04 -1.11
N GLY A 172 -7.13 6.89 -1.74
CA GLY A 172 -7.57 5.57 -1.30
C GLY A 172 -6.41 4.73 -0.79
N MET A 173 -6.69 3.77 0.08
CA MET A 173 -5.70 2.80 0.57
C MET A 173 -6.14 1.37 0.28
N ALA A 174 -5.18 0.52 -0.05
CA ALA A 174 -5.35 -0.92 -0.23
C ALA A 174 -4.10 -1.65 0.27
N ILE A 175 -4.24 -2.91 0.69
CA ILE A 175 -3.11 -3.67 1.25
C ILE A 175 -2.91 -4.96 0.45
N CYS A 176 -1.74 -5.11 -0.13
CA CYS A 176 -1.20 -6.35 -0.71
C CYS A 176 -2.19 -7.07 -1.65
N ASN A 177 -2.89 -8.09 -1.16
CA ASN A 177 -3.82 -8.90 -1.96
C ASN A 177 -5.00 -8.10 -2.51
N ASP A 178 -5.40 -7.01 -1.85
CA ASP A 178 -6.51 -6.16 -2.31
C ASP A 178 -6.30 -5.64 -3.74
N ARG A 179 -5.03 -5.35 -4.12
CA ARG A 179 -4.72 -4.83 -5.46
C ARG A 179 -5.08 -5.77 -6.60
N ARG A 180 -5.25 -7.08 -6.32
CA ARG A 180 -5.57 -8.11 -7.31
C ARG A 180 -7.05 -8.21 -7.64
N TRP A 181 -7.91 -7.55 -6.84
CA TRP A 181 -9.35 -7.57 -6.99
C TRP A 181 -9.82 -6.29 -7.70
N PRO A 182 -10.39 -6.39 -8.91
CA PRO A 182 -10.91 -5.23 -9.65
C PRO A 182 -11.93 -4.42 -8.85
N GLU A 183 -12.69 -5.07 -7.97
CA GLU A 183 -13.69 -4.46 -7.10
C GLU A 183 -13.08 -3.43 -6.15
N THR A 184 -11.89 -3.72 -5.59
CA THR A 184 -11.15 -2.77 -4.74
C THR A 184 -10.95 -1.44 -5.45
N TRP A 185 -10.40 -1.49 -6.66
CA TRP A 185 -10.14 -0.31 -7.49
C TRP A 185 -11.42 0.38 -7.92
N ARG A 186 -12.42 -0.41 -8.34
CA ARG A 186 -13.69 0.13 -8.81
C ARG A 186 -14.47 0.81 -7.70
N CYS A 187 -14.51 0.27 -6.50
CA CYS A 187 -15.18 0.90 -5.36
C CYS A 187 -14.58 2.27 -5.03
N MET A 188 -13.24 2.41 -5.05
CA MET A 188 -12.57 3.69 -4.88
C MET A 188 -12.74 4.60 -6.12
N GLY A 189 -12.69 4.03 -7.32
CA GLY A 189 -12.87 4.74 -8.58
C GLY A 189 -14.22 5.45 -8.67
N ILE A 190 -15.30 4.80 -8.25
CA ILE A 190 -16.66 5.38 -8.21
C ILE A 190 -16.74 6.56 -7.23
N GLN A 191 -15.96 6.52 -6.15
CA GLN A 191 -15.85 7.61 -5.19
C GLN A 191 -14.93 8.74 -5.69
N GLY A 192 -14.37 8.64 -6.90
CA GLY A 192 -13.56 9.68 -7.52
C GLY A 192 -12.11 9.72 -7.01
N VAL A 193 -11.55 8.59 -6.56
CA VAL A 193 -10.15 8.50 -6.12
C VAL A 193 -9.18 9.04 -7.17
N GLU A 194 -8.16 9.77 -6.75
CA GLU A 194 -7.10 10.31 -7.61
C GLU A 194 -5.76 9.66 -7.36
N LEU A 195 -5.54 9.14 -6.14
CA LEU A 195 -4.33 8.41 -5.75
C LEU A 195 -4.71 7.20 -4.91
N VAL A 196 -4.25 6.01 -5.29
CA VAL A 196 -4.37 4.80 -4.46
C VAL A 196 -2.99 4.42 -3.93
N ILE A 197 -2.86 4.26 -2.62
CA ILE A 197 -1.63 3.78 -1.97
C ILE A 197 -1.80 2.30 -1.70
N VAL A 198 -0.81 1.50 -2.10
CA VAL A 198 -0.84 0.03 -1.95
C VAL A 198 0.48 -0.46 -1.36
N GLY A 199 0.48 -0.89 -0.09
CA GLY A 199 1.62 -1.55 0.53
C GLY A 199 1.57 -3.07 0.36
N TRP A 200 2.71 -3.74 0.15
CA TRP A 200 2.74 -5.22 0.08
C TRP A 200 4.02 -5.86 0.57
N ASN A 201 3.85 -7.14 0.98
CA ASN A 201 4.90 -8.13 1.15
C ASN A 201 4.61 -9.29 0.19
N THR A 202 5.32 -9.42 -0.92
CA THR A 202 5.12 -10.51 -1.88
C THR A 202 6.38 -11.34 -1.99
N PRO A 203 6.37 -12.60 -1.50
CA PRO A 203 7.54 -13.46 -1.61
C PRO A 203 7.72 -13.98 -3.05
N LEU A 204 8.96 -14.01 -3.51
CA LEU A 204 9.36 -14.71 -4.74
C LEU A 204 9.41 -16.22 -4.53
N THR A 205 9.64 -16.66 -3.29
CA THR A 205 9.66 -18.07 -2.90
C THR A 205 8.24 -18.55 -2.65
N HIS A 206 7.77 -19.56 -3.42
CA HIS A 206 6.38 -19.97 -3.32
C HIS A 206 6.14 -21.15 -2.41
N TYR A 207 5.17 -20.95 -1.55
CA TYR A 207 4.50 -21.96 -0.75
C TYR A 207 3.49 -22.83 -1.56
N ARG A 208 3.18 -22.48 -2.82
CA ARG A 208 2.29 -23.28 -3.70
C ARG A 208 3.08 -23.98 -4.78
N LYS A 209 2.70 -25.22 -5.09
CA LYS A 209 3.38 -26.13 -6.05
C LYS A 209 3.51 -25.61 -7.51
N ALA A 210 2.91 -24.48 -7.83
CA ALA A 210 2.92 -23.94 -9.19
C ALA A 210 4.17 -23.07 -9.45
N LYS A 211 5.25 -23.69 -9.95
CA LYS A 211 6.47 -22.99 -10.39
C LYS A 211 6.23 -21.83 -11.37
N SER A 212 5.15 -21.88 -12.16
CA SER A 212 4.75 -20.81 -13.08
C SER A 212 4.35 -19.53 -12.36
N TYR A 213 3.76 -19.61 -11.18
CA TYR A 213 3.33 -18.42 -10.42
C TYR A 213 4.55 -17.62 -9.93
N SER A 214 5.62 -18.27 -9.41
CA SER A 214 6.85 -17.59 -8.99
C SER A 214 7.45 -16.76 -10.13
N ARG A 215 7.59 -17.40 -11.29
CA ARG A 215 8.16 -16.77 -12.48
C ARG A 215 7.38 -15.55 -12.97
N LEU A 216 6.07 -15.49 -12.69
CA LEU A 216 5.17 -14.41 -13.13
C LEU A 216 4.78 -13.43 -12.01
N ALA A 217 5.30 -13.59 -10.79
CA ALA A 217 4.92 -12.75 -9.66
C ALA A 217 5.13 -11.26 -9.92
N GLU A 218 6.28 -10.91 -10.47
CA GLU A 218 6.62 -9.52 -10.85
C GLU A 218 5.69 -8.98 -11.95
N PHE A 219 5.41 -9.79 -12.96
CA PHE A 219 4.46 -9.44 -14.01
C PHE A 219 3.06 -9.22 -13.44
N HIS A 220 2.57 -10.13 -12.60
CA HIS A 220 1.25 -10.00 -11.97
C HIS A 220 1.16 -8.78 -11.05
N ASN A 221 2.25 -8.42 -10.38
CA ASN A 221 2.29 -7.22 -9.55
C ASN A 221 2.11 -5.96 -10.39
N LYS A 222 2.91 -5.79 -11.44
CA LYS A 222 2.80 -4.67 -12.37
C LYS A 222 1.43 -4.62 -13.04
N LEU A 223 0.97 -5.75 -13.57
CA LEU A 223 -0.34 -5.87 -14.22
C LEU A 223 -1.48 -5.39 -13.32
N SER A 224 -1.48 -5.80 -12.05
CA SER A 224 -2.54 -5.42 -11.11
C SER A 224 -2.60 -3.91 -10.87
N LEU A 225 -1.44 -3.26 -10.71
CA LEU A 225 -1.35 -1.82 -10.50
C LEU A 225 -1.67 -1.04 -11.80
N GLN A 226 -1.07 -1.41 -12.91
CA GLN A 226 -1.27 -0.75 -14.20
C GLN A 226 -2.74 -0.83 -14.66
N ALA A 227 -3.34 -2.03 -14.57
CA ALA A 227 -4.76 -2.21 -14.90
C ALA A 227 -5.67 -1.45 -13.93
N GLY A 228 -5.37 -1.48 -12.62
CA GLY A 228 -6.11 -0.73 -11.60
C GLY A 228 -6.09 0.76 -11.87
N CYS A 229 -4.93 1.33 -12.16
CA CYS A 229 -4.76 2.74 -12.49
C CYS A 229 -5.52 3.12 -13.76
N TYR A 230 -5.26 2.43 -14.87
CA TYR A 230 -5.86 2.73 -16.16
C TYR A 230 -7.39 2.63 -16.15
N GLN A 231 -7.93 1.51 -15.63
CA GLN A 231 -9.39 1.26 -15.65
C GLN A 231 -10.19 2.16 -14.70
N ASN A 232 -9.52 2.90 -13.81
CA ASN A 232 -10.18 3.80 -12.85
C ASN A 232 -9.69 5.25 -12.91
N GLY A 233 -8.79 5.57 -13.86
CA GLY A 233 -8.26 6.91 -14.05
C GLY A 233 -7.61 7.46 -12.78
N THR A 234 -6.72 6.71 -12.14
CA THR A 234 -6.11 7.08 -10.87
C THR A 234 -4.60 6.84 -10.89
N TRP A 235 -3.86 7.63 -10.15
CA TRP A 235 -2.47 7.33 -9.81
C TRP A 235 -2.40 6.19 -8.79
N ALA A 236 -1.27 5.49 -8.74
CA ALA A 236 -0.95 4.61 -7.63
C ALA A 236 0.48 4.82 -7.16
N VAL A 237 0.67 4.79 -5.83
CA VAL A 237 1.95 4.57 -5.17
C VAL A 237 1.91 3.14 -4.63
N GLY A 238 2.68 2.27 -5.25
CA GLY A 238 2.90 0.91 -4.79
C GLY A 238 4.20 0.83 -3.99
N VAL A 239 4.16 0.30 -2.77
CA VAL A 239 5.32 0.30 -1.89
C VAL A 239 5.52 -1.07 -1.24
N ALA A 240 6.76 -1.54 -1.19
CA ALA A 240 7.10 -2.93 -0.88
C ALA A 240 8.22 -3.10 0.13
N HIS A 241 8.18 -4.24 0.83
CA HIS A 241 9.41 -4.84 1.36
C HIS A 241 10.16 -5.59 0.27
N CYS A 242 11.48 -5.63 0.37
CA CYS A 242 12.36 -6.32 -0.57
C CYS A 242 13.47 -7.08 0.14
N GLY A 243 14.19 -7.92 -0.65
CA GLY A 243 15.38 -8.62 -0.20
C GLY A 243 15.11 -9.89 0.61
N GLU A 244 16.17 -10.48 1.13
CA GLU A 244 16.14 -11.78 1.81
C GLU A 244 16.06 -11.59 3.34
N GLU A 245 14.88 -11.80 3.93
CA GLU A 245 14.67 -11.67 5.38
C GLU A 245 15.21 -12.87 6.19
N GLU A 246 15.29 -14.03 5.56
CA GLU A 246 15.98 -15.21 6.06
C GLU A 246 16.40 -16.09 4.89
N PRO A 247 17.40 -16.99 5.05
CA PRO A 247 17.91 -17.80 3.93
C PRO A 247 16.81 -18.54 3.17
N GLY A 248 16.59 -18.17 1.90
CA GLY A 248 15.59 -18.71 1.01
C GLY A 248 14.22 -18.03 1.08
N TYR A 249 14.00 -17.00 1.90
CA TYR A 249 12.79 -16.18 1.91
C TYR A 249 13.07 -14.78 1.38
N VAL A 250 12.79 -14.57 0.12
CA VAL A 250 13.07 -13.33 -0.60
C VAL A 250 11.77 -12.60 -0.91
N LEU A 251 11.67 -11.35 -0.50
CA LEU A 251 10.58 -10.44 -0.84
C LEU A 251 10.89 -9.70 -2.13
N MET A 252 9.87 -9.51 -2.96
CA MET A 252 9.99 -9.09 -4.35
C MET A 252 10.46 -7.64 -4.53
N GLY A 253 10.18 -6.75 -3.58
CA GLY A 253 10.39 -5.33 -3.78
C GLY A 253 9.52 -4.76 -4.90
N GLN A 254 10.15 -3.99 -5.79
CA GLN A 254 9.52 -3.34 -6.93
C GLN A 254 8.52 -2.26 -6.52
N SER A 255 8.86 -1.45 -5.52
CA SER A 255 8.10 -0.21 -5.23
C SER A 255 8.03 0.65 -6.47
N MET A 256 6.84 1.19 -6.80
CA MET A 256 6.63 1.91 -8.05
C MET A 256 5.54 2.96 -7.96
N ILE A 257 5.60 3.94 -8.86
CA ILE A 257 4.55 4.94 -9.07
C ILE A 257 3.97 4.72 -10.47
N VAL A 258 2.64 4.62 -10.56
CA VAL A 258 1.93 4.30 -11.81
C VAL A 258 0.94 5.40 -12.14
N SER A 259 0.94 5.87 -13.39
CA SER A 259 0.06 6.94 -13.88
C SER A 259 -1.37 6.44 -14.18
N PRO A 260 -2.35 7.36 -14.32
CA PRO A 260 -3.70 7.03 -14.78
C PRO A 260 -3.75 6.40 -16.18
N LEU A 261 -2.66 6.49 -16.96
CA LEU A 261 -2.52 5.84 -18.27
C LEU A 261 -1.97 4.41 -18.16
N GLY A 262 -1.64 3.94 -16.94
CA GLY A 262 -1.05 2.62 -16.70
C GLY A 262 0.46 2.58 -16.93
N GLU A 263 1.13 3.72 -17.06
CA GLU A 263 2.58 3.80 -17.21
C GLU A 263 3.28 3.75 -15.84
N VAL A 264 4.35 2.96 -15.73
CA VAL A 264 5.24 3.00 -14.58
C VAL A 264 6.18 4.19 -14.75
N VAL A 265 6.00 5.25 -13.96
CA VAL A 265 6.78 6.50 -14.07
C VAL A 265 8.03 6.50 -13.19
N ALA A 266 8.02 5.72 -12.11
CA ALA A 266 9.18 5.50 -11.25
C ALA A 266 9.11 4.09 -10.66
N MET A 267 10.27 3.43 -10.46
CA MET A 267 10.32 2.07 -9.91
C MET A 267 11.68 1.80 -9.28
N SER A 268 11.68 1.17 -8.10
CA SER A 268 12.88 0.64 -7.46
C SER A 268 13.26 -0.74 -8.02
N TYR A 269 14.56 -0.96 -8.16
CA TYR A 269 15.17 -2.26 -8.48
C TYR A 269 16.17 -2.70 -7.40
N ALA A 270 16.25 -1.94 -6.31
CA ALA A 270 17.11 -2.27 -5.17
C ALA A 270 16.56 -3.46 -4.36
N ASN A 271 17.46 -4.16 -3.67
CA ASN A 271 17.13 -5.20 -2.70
C ASN A 271 17.41 -4.75 -1.25
N GLU A 272 17.41 -3.44 -1.04
CA GLU A 272 17.68 -2.73 0.20
C GLU A 272 16.75 -1.54 0.32
N ASP A 273 16.88 -0.77 1.40
CA ASP A 273 16.13 0.49 1.58
C ASP A 273 16.37 1.40 0.38
N ASP A 274 15.30 1.88 -0.22
CA ASP A 274 15.35 2.74 -1.41
C ASP A 274 14.14 3.68 -1.45
N LEU A 275 14.31 4.83 -2.09
CA LEU A 275 13.27 5.83 -2.23
C LEU A 275 13.06 6.20 -3.69
N VAL A 276 11.90 5.89 -4.24
CA VAL A 276 11.47 6.38 -5.55
C VAL A 276 10.37 7.41 -5.39
N ASP A 277 10.45 8.50 -6.14
CA ASP A 277 9.54 9.63 -6.02
C ASP A 277 9.11 10.18 -7.39
N ALA A 278 7.98 10.87 -7.41
CA ALA A 278 7.47 11.57 -8.59
C ALA A 278 6.58 12.74 -8.20
N VAL A 279 6.63 13.79 -9.00
CA VAL A 279 5.62 14.85 -8.98
C VAL A 279 4.49 14.42 -9.91
N ILE A 280 3.35 14.03 -9.33
CA ILE A 280 2.18 13.56 -10.06
C ILE A 280 1.23 14.72 -10.39
N ASP A 281 0.62 14.68 -11.56
CA ASP A 281 -0.40 15.63 -12.00
C ASP A 281 -1.79 15.02 -11.76
N LEU A 282 -2.51 15.55 -10.78
CA LEU A 282 -3.85 15.05 -10.40
C LEU A 282 -4.90 15.36 -11.47
N ASP A 283 -4.69 16.37 -12.30
CA ASP A 283 -5.65 16.73 -13.37
C ASP A 283 -5.67 15.70 -14.51
N LEU A 284 -4.59 14.90 -14.66
CA LEU A 284 -4.60 13.76 -15.57
C LEU A 284 -5.68 12.72 -15.21
N CYS A 285 -6.01 12.58 -13.90
CA CYS A 285 -7.12 11.72 -13.46
C CYS A 285 -8.47 12.19 -14.03
N ARG A 286 -8.68 13.51 -14.04
CA ARG A 286 -9.93 14.12 -14.56
C ARG A 286 -10.07 13.86 -16.06
N GLU A 287 -9.02 14.06 -16.84
CA GLU A 287 -9.01 13.81 -18.27
C GLU A 287 -9.47 12.39 -18.62
N ILE A 288 -8.95 11.39 -17.92
CA ILE A 288 -9.29 9.98 -18.14
C ILE A 288 -10.72 9.67 -17.68
N LYS A 289 -11.16 10.23 -16.54
CA LYS A 289 -12.52 10.02 -15.99
C LYS A 289 -13.61 10.73 -16.77
N GLU A 290 -13.33 11.88 -17.36
CA GLU A 290 -14.28 12.59 -18.23
C GLU A 290 -14.28 12.02 -19.65
N GLY A 291 -13.21 11.31 -20.03
CA GLY A 291 -13.03 10.69 -21.34
C GLY A 291 -13.45 9.22 -21.38
N VAL A 292 -12.45 8.36 -21.59
CA VAL A 292 -12.65 6.92 -21.90
C VAL A 292 -13.26 6.13 -20.73
N PHE A 293 -13.06 6.57 -19.49
CA PHE A 293 -13.65 5.95 -18.29
C PHE A 293 -14.65 6.86 -17.58
N ASN A 294 -15.52 7.51 -18.35
CA ASN A 294 -16.65 8.25 -17.77
C ASN A 294 -17.69 7.27 -17.21
N PHE A 295 -17.66 7.09 -15.88
CA PHE A 295 -18.49 6.10 -15.21
C PHE A 295 -19.98 6.45 -15.21
N GLU A 296 -20.34 7.73 -15.27
CA GLU A 296 -21.73 8.17 -15.34
C GLU A 296 -22.34 7.81 -16.70
N LEU A 297 -21.57 7.96 -17.77
CA LEU A 297 -22.04 7.71 -19.13
C LEU A 297 -21.99 6.23 -19.55
N TYR A 298 -20.93 5.51 -19.13
CA TYR A 298 -20.62 4.20 -19.72
C TYR A 298 -20.86 3.02 -18.81
N ARG A 299 -20.92 3.21 -17.47
CA ARG A 299 -21.22 2.08 -16.56
C ARG A 299 -22.65 1.60 -16.72
N ARG A 300 -22.82 0.28 -16.63
CA ARG A 300 -24.11 -0.41 -16.71
C ARG A 300 -24.37 -1.22 -15.43
N PRO A 301 -24.59 -0.55 -14.26
CA PRO A 301 -24.72 -1.23 -12.95
C PRO A 301 -25.80 -2.31 -12.93
N GLU A 302 -26.84 -2.16 -13.74
CA GLU A 302 -27.92 -3.14 -13.86
C GLU A 302 -27.46 -4.49 -14.42
N LEU A 303 -26.29 -4.55 -15.08
CA LEU A 303 -25.70 -5.78 -15.61
C LEU A 303 -24.71 -6.46 -14.63
N TYR A 304 -24.34 -5.76 -13.54
CA TYR A 304 -23.27 -6.23 -12.62
C TYR A 304 -23.80 -6.96 -11.38
N LYS A 305 -25.08 -7.34 -11.38
CA LYS A 305 -25.72 -7.96 -10.19
C LYS A 305 -25.02 -9.22 -9.71
N LEU A 306 -24.39 -10.00 -10.62
CA LEU A 306 -23.68 -11.23 -10.28
C LEU A 306 -22.46 -11.02 -9.38
N ILE A 307 -21.83 -9.86 -9.39
CA ILE A 307 -20.64 -9.58 -8.56
C ILE A 307 -20.97 -9.09 -7.16
N VAL A 308 -22.25 -8.94 -6.82
CA VAL A 308 -22.73 -8.50 -5.49
C VAL A 308 -23.68 -9.49 -4.84
N GLN A 309 -23.70 -10.74 -5.31
CA GLN A 309 -24.51 -11.85 -4.79
C GLN A 309 -23.75 -12.68 -3.76
#